data_4453ebc37db46376354d7d2f87486d99
#
_entry.id   4453ebc37db46376354d7d2f87486d99
#
_cell.length_a   1.000
_cell.length_b   1.000
_cell.length_c   1.000
_cell.angle_alpha   90.00
_cell.angle_beta   90.00
_cell.angle_gamma   90.00
#
_symmetry.space_group_name_H-M   'P 1'
#
loop_
_entity.id
_entity.type
_entity.pdbx_description
1 polymer ?
#
loop_
_entity_poly.entity_id
_entity_poly.type
_entity_poly.pdbx_seq_one_letter_code
_entity_poly.pdbx_strand_id
1 'polypeptide(L)'
;MKKIINAPENYVDEMLKGIYDAHGDQVKYVNGDLRCYCTAKKKDGKVAIITGGGTGHLPLFLGYVGEGLLDGCGVGGVFQSPSAEQIYNVSKEVEAGAGILYLYGNYTGDIMNFDMAAEMCEMDDIEPRSIVGADDVNSNANPDTRRGVAGIFFMYKCAGAKAAQGGTLDEVLAAAQKAKDNTRTVGFALTPCIIPEVGHPNFTL
;
A
#
# COMPACT_ATOMS: atom_id res chain seq x y z
N MET A 1 8.51 21.74 -16.13
CA MET A 1 7.13 21.98 -15.59
C MET A 1 7.26 22.58 -14.20
N LYS A 2 6.49 23.64 -13.88
CA LYS A 2 6.50 24.22 -12.53
C LYS A 2 5.71 23.35 -11.57
N LYS A 3 6.31 22.96 -10.45
CA LYS A 3 5.67 22.15 -9.40
C LYS A 3 5.69 22.92 -8.07
N ILE A 4 4.73 22.65 -7.19
CA ILE A 4 4.70 23.20 -5.84
C ILE A 4 5.43 22.22 -4.93
N ILE A 5 6.75 22.26 -4.96
CA ILE A 5 7.65 21.49 -4.10
C ILE A 5 8.82 22.39 -3.69
N ASN A 6 9.47 22.09 -2.57
CA ASN A 6 10.75 22.69 -2.19
C ASN A 6 11.89 21.98 -2.95
N ALA A 7 12.86 21.42 -2.25
CA ALA A 7 13.90 20.60 -2.88
C ALA A 7 13.31 19.23 -3.29
N PRO A 8 13.52 18.76 -4.53
CA PRO A 8 12.96 17.49 -5.01
C PRO A 8 13.29 16.30 -4.13
N GLU A 9 14.49 16.23 -3.58
CA GLU A 9 14.98 15.18 -2.69
C GLU A 9 14.21 15.10 -1.36
N ASN A 10 13.63 16.21 -0.91
CA ASN A 10 12.86 16.26 0.34
C ASN A 10 11.37 16.01 0.15
N TYR A 11 10.92 15.83 -1.11
CA TYR A 11 9.50 15.78 -1.44
C TYR A 11 8.70 14.76 -0.60
N VAL A 12 9.21 13.53 -0.46
CA VAL A 12 8.48 12.46 0.23
C VAL A 12 8.35 12.76 1.72
N ASP A 13 9.44 13.13 2.36
CA ASP A 13 9.47 13.34 3.82
C ASP A 13 8.70 14.60 4.22
N GLU A 14 8.80 15.68 3.43
CA GLU A 14 8.01 16.89 3.65
C GLU A 14 6.51 16.66 3.43
N MET A 15 6.14 15.88 2.41
CA MET A 15 4.77 15.49 2.15
C MET A 15 4.21 14.66 3.31
N LEU A 16 4.94 13.64 3.78
CA LEU A 16 4.53 12.80 4.91
C LEU A 16 4.37 13.62 6.18
N LYS A 17 5.34 14.49 6.49
CA LYS A 17 5.26 15.39 7.64
C LYS A 17 4.01 16.27 7.59
N GLY A 18 3.71 16.86 6.43
CA GLY A 18 2.50 17.66 6.24
C GLY A 18 1.21 16.86 6.46
N ILE A 19 1.17 15.59 6.05
CA ILE A 19 0.03 14.71 6.30
C ILE A 19 -0.13 14.43 7.80
N TYR A 20 0.94 14.09 8.52
CA TYR A 20 0.89 13.84 9.97
C TYR A 20 0.52 15.09 10.77
N ASP A 21 1.02 16.25 10.37
CA ASP A 21 0.67 17.54 11.02
C ASP A 21 -0.82 17.88 10.81
N ALA A 22 -1.40 17.53 9.66
CA ALA A 22 -2.80 17.79 9.33
C ALA A 22 -3.78 16.73 9.86
N HIS A 23 -3.36 15.48 10.00
CA HIS A 23 -4.22 14.31 10.26
C HIS A 23 -3.71 13.41 11.39
N GLY A 24 -2.95 13.96 12.34
CA GLY A 24 -2.39 13.18 13.46
C GLY A 24 -3.42 12.54 14.39
N ASP A 25 -4.69 12.93 14.30
CA ASP A 25 -5.83 12.27 14.96
C ASP A 25 -6.26 10.97 14.26
N GLN A 26 -5.85 10.75 13.03
CA GLN A 26 -6.24 9.61 12.19
C GLN A 26 -5.07 8.68 11.88
N VAL A 27 -3.88 9.25 11.68
CA VAL A 27 -2.70 8.52 11.24
C VAL A 27 -1.46 8.89 12.04
N LYS A 28 -0.53 7.96 12.14
CA LYS A 28 0.76 8.12 12.83
C LYS A 28 1.87 7.38 12.10
N TYR A 29 3.10 7.67 12.43
CA TYR A 29 4.26 6.85 12.06
C TYR A 29 4.88 6.18 13.28
N VAL A 30 5.67 5.14 13.06
CA VAL A 30 6.28 4.35 14.12
C VAL A 30 7.79 4.23 13.92
N ASN A 31 8.49 3.86 15.00
CA ASN A 31 9.95 3.66 15.04
C ASN A 31 10.78 4.88 14.58
N GLY A 32 10.22 6.09 14.63
CA GLY A 32 10.89 7.30 14.16
C GLY A 32 11.04 7.39 12.64
N ASP A 33 10.44 6.47 11.87
CA ASP A 33 10.45 6.47 10.41
C ASP A 33 9.10 6.96 9.88
N LEU A 34 9.08 8.13 9.23
CA LEU A 34 7.89 8.72 8.62
C LEU A 34 7.23 7.79 7.58
N ARG A 35 7.99 6.85 7.01
CA ARG A 35 7.53 5.91 5.98
C ARG A 35 6.84 4.67 6.54
N CYS A 36 6.86 4.48 7.85
CA CYS A 36 6.07 3.46 8.54
C CYS A 36 4.70 4.03 8.93
N TYR A 37 3.79 4.13 7.95
CA TYR A 37 2.52 4.83 8.03
C TYR A 37 1.42 3.93 8.59
N CYS A 38 0.80 4.31 9.70
CA CYS A 38 -0.18 3.49 10.41
C CYS A 38 -1.42 4.29 10.78
N THR A 39 -2.54 3.59 10.95
CA THR A 39 -3.72 4.19 11.61
C THR A 39 -3.40 4.55 13.06
N ALA A 40 -3.89 5.70 13.52
CA ALA A 40 -3.87 6.07 14.95
C ALA A 40 -4.98 5.37 15.75
N LYS A 41 -5.93 4.70 15.06
CA LYS A 41 -7.16 4.11 15.63
C LYS A 41 -7.14 2.59 15.47
N LYS A 42 -6.14 1.91 16.04
CA LYS A 42 -6.06 0.45 16.07
C LYS A 42 -7.26 -0.14 16.81
N LYS A 43 -7.84 -1.22 16.26
CA LYS A 43 -8.95 -1.96 16.88
C LYS A 43 -8.48 -3.37 17.23
N ASP A 44 -8.49 -3.73 18.49
CA ASP A 44 -8.13 -5.07 18.96
C ASP A 44 -9.06 -6.15 18.39
N GLY A 45 -8.47 -7.30 18.07
CA GLY A 45 -9.20 -8.45 17.52
C GLY A 45 -9.68 -8.26 16.07
N LYS A 46 -9.23 -7.22 15.38
CA LYS A 46 -9.53 -6.99 13.96
C LYS A 46 -8.38 -7.49 13.10
N VAL A 47 -8.68 -8.13 11.97
CA VAL A 47 -7.68 -8.40 10.93
C VAL A 47 -7.08 -7.10 10.42
N ALA A 48 -5.77 -6.96 10.53
CA ALA A 48 -5.05 -5.80 10.00
C ALA A 48 -4.82 -5.94 8.49
N ILE A 49 -5.04 -4.86 7.75
CA ILE A 49 -4.79 -4.83 6.30
C ILE A 49 -3.69 -3.84 6.01
N ILE A 50 -2.62 -4.32 5.39
CA ILE A 50 -1.42 -3.54 5.11
C ILE A 50 -1.17 -3.51 3.60
N THR A 51 -0.84 -2.34 3.11
CA THR A 51 -0.39 -2.10 1.74
C THR A 51 0.99 -1.46 1.72
N GLY A 52 1.50 -1.24 0.54
CA GLY A 52 2.71 -0.45 0.31
C GLY A 52 2.89 -0.13 -1.15
N GLY A 53 3.74 0.84 -1.40
CA GLY A 53 4.08 1.26 -2.75
C GLY A 53 4.67 2.66 -2.80
N GLY A 54 4.99 3.10 -4.02
CA GLY A 54 5.62 4.38 -4.27
C GLY A 54 4.67 5.57 -4.15
N THR A 55 5.20 6.68 -3.65
CA THR A 55 4.47 7.94 -3.44
C THR A 55 4.16 8.71 -4.72
N GLY A 56 4.61 8.25 -5.88
CA GLY A 56 4.25 8.83 -7.18
C GLY A 56 2.80 8.58 -7.59
N HIS A 57 2.04 7.78 -6.83
CA HIS A 57 0.69 7.31 -7.16
C HIS A 57 -0.40 7.88 -6.25
N LEU A 58 -0.14 8.91 -5.47
CA LEU A 58 -1.11 9.45 -4.51
C LEU A 58 -2.50 9.69 -5.15
N PRO A 59 -3.60 9.35 -4.44
CA PRO A 59 -3.68 8.90 -3.02
C PRO A 59 -3.30 7.44 -2.76
N LEU A 60 -3.04 6.64 -3.80
CA LEU A 60 -2.44 5.33 -3.60
C LEU A 60 -1.04 5.53 -2.98
N PHE A 61 -0.68 4.87 -1.96
CA PHE A 61 -1.33 3.77 -1.23
C PHE A 61 -1.79 4.26 0.16
N LEU A 62 -0.99 5.13 0.77
CA LEU A 62 -1.15 5.64 2.13
C LEU A 62 -2.46 6.41 2.37
N GLY A 63 -3.00 7.09 1.35
CA GLY A 63 -4.24 7.87 1.45
C GLY A 63 -5.49 7.02 1.71
N TYR A 64 -5.38 5.69 1.70
CA TYR A 64 -6.47 4.77 2.04
C TYR A 64 -6.30 4.10 3.40
N VAL A 65 -5.35 4.55 4.22
CA VAL A 65 -5.26 4.12 5.63
C VAL A 65 -6.32 4.85 6.44
N GLY A 66 -7.26 4.09 6.99
CA GLY A 66 -8.38 4.63 7.75
C GLY A 66 -9.50 3.63 7.99
N GLU A 67 -10.54 4.06 8.69
CA GLU A 67 -11.62 3.20 9.13
C GLU A 67 -12.37 2.54 7.96
N GLY A 68 -12.52 1.22 8.02
CA GLY A 68 -13.18 0.42 6.99
C GLY A 68 -12.38 0.23 5.70
N LEU A 69 -11.08 0.58 5.71
CA LEU A 69 -10.12 0.40 4.62
C LEU A 69 -8.85 -0.27 5.16
N LEU A 70 -7.70 0.42 5.10
CA LEU A 70 -6.40 -0.11 5.48
C LEU A 70 -6.01 0.30 6.91
N ASP A 71 -5.12 -0.48 7.53
CA ASP A 71 -4.56 -0.18 8.86
C ASP A 71 -3.13 0.34 8.79
N GLY A 72 -2.40 -0.01 7.74
CA GLY A 72 -1.02 0.44 7.57
C GLY A 72 -0.55 0.46 6.13
N CYS A 73 0.54 1.19 5.91
CA CYS A 73 1.20 1.33 4.62
C CYS A 73 2.71 1.50 4.78
N GLY A 74 3.49 0.64 4.13
CA GLY A 74 4.90 0.92 3.87
C GLY A 74 5.00 1.95 2.76
N VAL A 75 5.68 3.08 3.00
CA VAL A 75 5.72 4.20 2.06
C VAL A 75 7.05 4.23 1.32
N GLY A 76 7.03 3.91 0.04
CA GLY A 76 8.18 3.99 -0.84
C GLY A 76 8.55 5.41 -1.27
N GLY A 77 9.67 5.54 -1.96
CA GLY A 77 10.01 6.78 -2.70
C GLY A 77 9.08 6.99 -3.89
N VAL A 78 9.33 8.03 -4.68
CA VAL A 78 8.58 8.25 -5.92
C VAL A 78 8.91 7.13 -6.90
N PHE A 79 7.92 6.28 -7.24
CA PHE A 79 8.09 5.06 -8.06
C PHE A 79 9.10 4.04 -7.51
N GLN A 80 9.26 3.98 -6.19
CA GLN A 80 10.09 2.99 -5.51
C GLN A 80 9.26 2.24 -4.48
N SER A 81 9.46 0.93 -4.39
CA SER A 81 8.82 0.10 -3.36
C SER A 81 9.32 0.47 -1.96
N PRO A 82 8.50 0.33 -0.89
CA PRO A 82 8.97 0.43 0.48
C PRO A 82 9.94 -0.70 0.80
N SER A 83 10.79 -0.52 1.82
CA SER A 83 11.68 -1.59 2.28
C SER A 83 10.90 -2.66 3.06
N ALA A 84 11.45 -3.88 3.10
CA ALA A 84 10.90 -4.97 3.92
C ALA A 84 10.83 -4.60 5.40
N GLU A 85 11.84 -3.89 5.91
CA GLU A 85 11.88 -3.40 7.29
C GLU A 85 10.72 -2.44 7.59
N GLN A 86 10.40 -1.53 6.69
CA GLN A 86 9.27 -0.62 6.84
C GLN A 86 7.93 -1.37 6.90
N ILE A 87 7.73 -2.34 5.99
CA ILE A 87 6.53 -3.19 5.98
C ILE A 87 6.44 -4.00 7.29
N TYR A 88 7.53 -4.60 7.72
CA TYR A 88 7.60 -5.36 8.98
C TYR A 88 7.28 -4.48 10.20
N ASN A 89 7.86 -3.29 10.31
CA ASN A 89 7.59 -2.36 11.41
C ASN A 89 6.11 -1.92 11.45
N VAL A 90 5.51 -1.66 10.29
CA VAL A 90 4.07 -1.40 10.15
C VAL A 90 3.27 -2.61 10.61
N SER A 91 3.67 -3.81 10.22
CA SER A 91 2.99 -5.07 10.58
C SER A 91 2.92 -5.27 12.09
N LYS A 92 4.03 -5.10 12.78
CA LYS A 92 4.10 -5.21 14.25
C LYS A 92 3.23 -4.18 14.96
N GLU A 93 3.15 -2.97 14.42
CA GLU A 93 2.34 -1.90 15.03
C GLU A 93 0.85 -2.16 14.89
N VAL A 94 0.38 -2.62 13.73
CA VAL A 94 -1.05 -2.73 13.45
C VAL A 94 -1.63 -4.12 13.73
N GLU A 95 -0.79 -5.15 13.92
CA GLU A 95 -1.22 -6.48 14.33
C GLU A 95 -2.06 -6.40 15.60
N ALA A 96 -3.23 -7.03 15.63
CA ALA A 96 -4.24 -6.87 16.66
C ALA A 96 -4.83 -8.21 17.16
N GLY A 97 -4.13 -9.32 16.97
CA GLY A 97 -4.51 -10.66 17.44
C GLY A 97 -5.42 -11.44 16.50
N ALA A 98 -5.77 -10.90 15.32
CA ALA A 98 -6.63 -11.58 14.33
C ALA A 98 -5.91 -11.89 13.00
N GLY A 99 -4.59 -11.63 12.93
CA GLY A 99 -3.76 -11.83 11.77
C GLY A 99 -3.69 -10.63 10.82
N ILE A 100 -2.85 -10.76 9.81
CA ILE A 100 -2.52 -9.70 8.86
C ILE A 100 -2.82 -10.15 7.42
N LEU A 101 -3.44 -9.27 6.65
CA LEU A 101 -3.55 -9.39 5.20
C LEU A 101 -2.69 -8.33 4.52
N TYR A 102 -1.64 -8.75 3.78
CA TYR A 102 -0.91 -7.92 2.83
C TYR A 102 -1.70 -7.81 1.53
N LEU A 103 -1.96 -6.58 1.08
CA LEU A 103 -2.72 -6.32 -0.13
C LEU A 103 -2.05 -5.21 -0.94
N TYR A 104 -1.38 -5.57 -2.03
CA TYR A 104 -0.53 -4.67 -2.83
C TYR A 104 -0.62 -4.97 -4.33
N GLY A 105 -0.02 -4.13 -5.15
CA GLY A 105 -0.01 -4.29 -6.61
C GLY A 105 1.03 -5.29 -7.11
N ASN A 106 0.80 -5.87 -8.28
CA ASN A 106 1.70 -6.86 -8.90
C ASN A 106 2.92 -6.19 -9.53
N TYR A 107 3.90 -5.86 -8.67
CA TYR A 107 5.21 -5.33 -9.06
C TYR A 107 6.32 -6.13 -8.38
N THR A 108 7.38 -6.44 -9.12
CA THR A 108 8.47 -7.31 -8.61
C THR A 108 9.09 -6.80 -7.32
N GLY A 109 9.34 -5.49 -7.21
CA GLY A 109 9.93 -4.90 -6.01
C GLY A 109 9.01 -5.00 -4.79
N ASP A 110 7.71 -4.76 -4.97
CA ASP A 110 6.73 -4.90 -3.89
C ASP A 110 6.61 -6.36 -3.44
N ILE A 111 6.48 -7.30 -4.38
CA ILE A 111 6.42 -8.74 -4.08
C ILE A 111 7.62 -9.15 -3.23
N MET A 112 8.85 -8.88 -3.70
CA MET A 112 10.07 -9.26 -2.98
C MET A 112 10.13 -8.67 -1.56
N ASN A 113 9.76 -7.40 -1.40
CA ASN A 113 9.85 -6.74 -0.10
C ASN A 113 8.73 -7.19 0.85
N PHE A 114 7.52 -7.48 0.36
CA PHE A 114 6.45 -8.06 1.16
C PHE A 114 6.75 -9.51 1.57
N ASP A 115 7.34 -10.31 0.69
CA ASP A 115 7.76 -11.69 1.02
C ASP A 115 8.84 -11.67 2.10
N MET A 116 9.86 -10.81 1.97
CA MET A 116 10.89 -10.64 3.01
C MET A 116 10.30 -10.13 4.33
N ALA A 117 9.33 -9.21 4.30
CA ALA A 117 8.66 -8.73 5.51
C ALA A 117 7.82 -9.84 6.17
N ALA A 118 7.21 -10.73 5.38
CA ALA A 118 6.50 -11.90 5.91
C ALA A 118 7.45 -12.85 6.63
N GLU A 119 8.61 -13.16 6.05
CA GLU A 119 9.65 -13.96 6.70
C GLU A 119 10.13 -13.32 8.02
N MET A 120 10.27 -11.99 8.07
CA MET A 120 10.62 -11.27 9.31
C MET A 120 9.50 -11.37 10.35
N CYS A 121 8.24 -11.30 9.94
CA CYS A 121 7.08 -11.45 10.82
C CYS A 121 6.97 -12.87 11.39
N GLU A 122 7.27 -13.90 10.60
CA GLU A 122 7.27 -15.30 11.05
C GLU A 122 8.24 -15.55 12.21
N MET A 123 9.37 -14.82 12.27
CA MET A 123 10.30 -14.89 13.40
C MET A 123 9.72 -14.35 14.71
N ASP A 124 8.64 -13.58 14.64
CA ASP A 124 7.88 -13.02 15.77
C ASP A 124 6.52 -13.74 15.96
N ASP A 125 6.33 -14.93 15.41
CA ASP A 125 5.10 -15.74 15.46
C ASP A 125 3.90 -15.02 14.80
N ILE A 126 4.13 -14.13 13.85
CA ILE A 126 3.10 -13.46 13.04
C ILE A 126 3.14 -14.04 11.63
N GLU A 127 2.03 -14.63 11.16
CA GLU A 127 1.92 -15.22 9.81
C GLU A 127 1.03 -14.36 8.91
N PRO A 128 1.56 -13.41 8.15
CA PRO A 128 0.76 -12.64 7.20
C PRO A 128 0.31 -13.51 6.02
N ARG A 129 -0.88 -13.19 5.50
CA ARG A 129 -1.37 -13.73 4.23
C ARG A 129 -1.28 -12.63 3.16
N SER A 130 -0.94 -12.99 1.95
CA SER A 130 -0.78 -12.03 0.85
C SER A 130 -1.82 -12.20 -0.23
N ILE A 131 -2.26 -11.09 -0.82
CA ILE A 131 -3.04 -11.05 -2.04
C ILE A 131 -2.54 -9.92 -2.94
N VAL A 132 -2.26 -10.25 -4.19
CA VAL A 132 -1.66 -9.33 -5.15
C VAL A 132 -2.70 -8.88 -6.18
N GLY A 133 -2.89 -7.57 -6.30
CA GLY A 133 -3.79 -6.97 -7.30
C GLY A 133 -3.21 -7.03 -8.71
N ALA A 134 -4.04 -7.40 -9.69
CA ALA A 134 -3.64 -7.61 -11.10
C ALA A 134 -4.77 -7.19 -12.05
N ASP A 135 -5.23 -5.96 -11.91
CA ASP A 135 -6.45 -5.45 -12.55
C ASP A 135 -6.26 -4.84 -13.95
N ASP A 136 -5.02 -4.44 -14.32
CA ASP A 136 -4.74 -3.77 -15.60
C ASP A 136 -4.77 -4.77 -16.77
N VAL A 137 -5.93 -4.86 -17.43
CA VAL A 137 -6.15 -5.84 -18.51
C VAL A 137 -5.34 -5.55 -19.76
N ASN A 138 -4.85 -4.33 -19.94
CA ASN A 138 -4.06 -3.95 -21.11
C ASN A 138 -2.56 -4.18 -20.91
N SER A 139 -2.09 -4.42 -19.68
CA SER A 139 -0.67 -4.62 -19.40
C SER A 139 -0.15 -6.00 -19.80
N ASN A 140 -1.00 -7.04 -19.74
CA ASN A 140 -0.62 -8.39 -20.14
C ASN A 140 -1.85 -9.26 -20.48
N ALA A 141 -1.70 -10.16 -21.47
CA ALA A 141 -2.73 -11.13 -21.80
C ALA A 141 -2.94 -12.15 -20.67
N ASN A 142 -1.85 -12.59 -20.01
CA ASN A 142 -1.93 -13.48 -18.85
C ASN A 142 -2.40 -12.70 -17.61
N PRO A 143 -3.57 -13.05 -17.01
CA PRO A 143 -4.11 -12.38 -15.83
C PRO A 143 -3.15 -12.32 -14.64
N ASP A 144 -2.35 -13.38 -14.42
CA ASP A 144 -1.47 -13.49 -13.26
C ASP A 144 -0.23 -12.56 -13.32
N THR A 145 0.09 -12.07 -14.51
CA THR A 145 1.23 -11.18 -14.75
C THR A 145 0.81 -9.73 -15.05
N ARG A 146 -0.48 -9.41 -14.95
CA ARG A 146 -0.99 -8.04 -15.10
C ARG A 146 -0.53 -7.16 -13.97
N ARG A 147 -0.35 -5.87 -14.26
CA ARG A 147 -0.08 -4.86 -13.24
C ARG A 147 -1.29 -4.67 -12.34
N GLY A 148 -1.05 -4.40 -11.05
CA GLY A 148 -2.04 -3.89 -10.12
C GLY A 148 -2.01 -2.37 -10.11
N VAL A 149 -3.13 -1.73 -10.45
CA VAL A 149 -3.25 -0.26 -10.53
C VAL A 149 -4.47 0.21 -9.74
N ALA A 150 -5.27 1.09 -10.27
CA ALA A 150 -6.40 1.71 -9.54
C ALA A 150 -7.44 0.70 -9.01
N GLY A 151 -7.57 -0.48 -9.62
CA GLY A 151 -8.52 -1.52 -9.22
C GLY A 151 -8.26 -2.13 -7.85
N ILE A 152 -7.03 -2.05 -7.34
CA ILE A 152 -6.70 -2.52 -5.98
C ILE A 152 -7.50 -1.80 -4.90
N PHE A 153 -7.96 -0.57 -5.16
CA PHE A 153 -8.84 0.16 -4.25
C PHE A 153 -10.11 -0.63 -3.90
N PHE A 154 -10.71 -1.32 -4.86
CA PHE A 154 -11.91 -2.13 -4.58
C PHE A 154 -11.60 -3.33 -3.70
N MET A 155 -10.38 -3.89 -3.82
CA MET A 155 -9.91 -4.92 -2.90
C MET A 155 -9.76 -4.36 -1.48
N TYR A 156 -9.15 -3.17 -1.31
CA TYR A 156 -9.06 -2.48 -0.01
C TYR A 156 -10.44 -2.29 0.60
N LYS A 157 -11.40 -1.80 -0.19
CA LYS A 157 -12.76 -1.54 0.30
C LYS A 157 -13.49 -2.79 0.74
N CYS A 158 -13.43 -3.87 -0.05
CA CYS A 158 -14.10 -5.12 0.28
C CYS A 158 -13.45 -5.82 1.49
N ALA A 159 -12.12 -5.91 1.51
CA ALA A 159 -11.37 -6.48 2.63
C ALA A 159 -11.55 -5.65 3.91
N GLY A 160 -11.41 -4.32 3.82
CA GLY A 160 -11.56 -3.41 4.96
C GLY A 160 -12.95 -3.44 5.56
N ALA A 161 -13.99 -3.47 4.73
CA ALA A 161 -15.37 -3.60 5.21
C ALA A 161 -15.60 -4.94 5.90
N LYS A 162 -15.08 -6.05 5.36
CA LYS A 162 -15.23 -7.38 5.96
C LYS A 162 -14.47 -7.47 7.30
N ALA A 163 -13.25 -6.93 7.37
CA ALA A 163 -12.47 -6.85 8.61
C ALA A 163 -13.17 -5.98 9.66
N ALA A 164 -13.75 -4.84 9.25
CA ALA A 164 -14.50 -3.96 10.16
C ALA A 164 -15.77 -4.61 10.76
N GLN A 165 -16.33 -5.61 10.07
CA GLN A 165 -17.45 -6.44 10.54
C GLN A 165 -17.01 -7.58 11.48
N GLY A 166 -15.72 -7.72 11.79
CA GLY A 166 -15.19 -8.80 12.61
C GLY A 166 -14.98 -10.11 11.86
N GLY A 167 -14.80 -10.05 10.54
CA GLY A 167 -14.48 -11.24 9.72
C GLY A 167 -13.14 -11.86 10.09
N THR A 168 -13.03 -13.18 10.01
CA THR A 168 -11.77 -13.92 10.15
C THR A 168 -10.82 -13.59 8.99
N LEU A 169 -9.51 -13.92 9.16
CA LEU A 169 -8.51 -13.68 8.10
C LEU A 169 -8.91 -14.36 6.77
N ASP A 170 -9.43 -15.59 6.83
CA ASP A 170 -9.89 -16.29 5.61
C ASP A 170 -11.09 -15.60 4.96
N GLU A 171 -12.03 -15.08 5.73
CA GLU A 171 -13.17 -14.33 5.20
C GLU A 171 -12.76 -12.99 4.59
N VAL A 172 -11.80 -12.29 5.19
CA VAL A 172 -11.24 -11.03 4.69
C VAL A 172 -10.48 -11.27 3.38
N LEU A 173 -9.64 -12.32 3.34
CA LEU A 173 -8.94 -12.76 2.13
C LEU A 173 -9.93 -13.13 1.02
N ALA A 174 -10.98 -13.89 1.33
CA ALA A 174 -12.00 -14.26 0.34
C ALA A 174 -12.75 -13.03 -0.22
N ALA A 175 -13.01 -12.02 0.61
CA ALA A 175 -13.62 -10.77 0.16
C ALA A 175 -12.70 -9.99 -0.79
N ALA A 176 -11.39 -9.92 -0.48
CA ALA A 176 -10.39 -9.33 -1.35
C ALA A 176 -10.25 -10.11 -2.66
N GLN A 177 -10.22 -11.44 -2.61
CA GLN A 177 -10.12 -12.30 -3.79
C GLN A 177 -11.33 -12.10 -4.71
N LYS A 178 -12.54 -12.09 -4.16
CA LYS A 178 -13.75 -11.82 -4.93
C LYS A 178 -13.70 -10.46 -5.65
N ALA A 179 -13.19 -9.42 -4.97
CA ALA A 179 -13.00 -8.11 -5.58
C ALA A 179 -11.96 -8.17 -6.72
N LYS A 180 -10.81 -8.83 -6.50
CA LYS A 180 -9.76 -9.05 -7.51
C LYS A 180 -10.33 -9.73 -8.75
N ASP A 181 -11.08 -10.81 -8.58
CA ASP A 181 -11.60 -11.61 -9.68
C ASP A 181 -12.61 -10.85 -10.55
N ASN A 182 -13.26 -9.84 -9.97
CA ASN A 182 -14.32 -9.07 -10.64
C ASN A 182 -13.91 -7.63 -11.01
N THR A 183 -12.64 -7.24 -10.78
CA THR A 183 -12.15 -5.90 -11.12
C THR A 183 -11.26 -5.93 -12.35
N ARG A 184 -11.51 -4.99 -13.26
CA ARG A 184 -10.70 -4.76 -14.47
C ARG A 184 -10.53 -3.26 -14.66
N THR A 185 -9.30 -2.84 -14.99
CA THR A 185 -8.98 -1.45 -15.31
C THR A 185 -8.27 -1.34 -16.64
N VAL A 186 -8.36 -0.15 -17.22
CA VAL A 186 -7.57 0.27 -18.39
C VAL A 186 -7.06 1.68 -18.11
N GLY A 187 -5.76 1.89 -18.33
CA GLY A 187 -5.12 3.19 -18.18
C GLY A 187 -4.64 3.74 -19.52
N PHE A 188 -4.64 5.06 -19.62
CA PHE A 188 -4.11 5.80 -20.77
C PHE A 188 -3.15 6.88 -20.29
N ALA A 189 -1.97 6.99 -20.92
CA ALA A 189 -1.04 8.08 -20.70
C ALA A 189 -1.07 9.03 -21.89
N LEU A 190 -1.27 10.32 -21.62
CA LEU A 190 -1.26 11.38 -22.66
C LEU A 190 0.11 12.05 -22.78
N THR A 191 0.90 11.99 -21.71
CA THR A 191 2.26 12.53 -21.64
C THR A 191 3.15 11.61 -20.82
N PRO A 192 4.47 11.59 -21.04
CA PRO A 192 5.39 10.84 -20.19
C PRO A 192 5.44 11.44 -18.76
N CYS A 193 5.79 10.62 -17.80
CA CYS A 193 6.02 11.05 -16.42
C CYS A 193 7.42 11.65 -16.27
N ILE A 194 7.51 12.69 -15.43
CA ILE A 194 8.78 13.31 -15.03
C ILE A 194 8.91 13.21 -13.51
N ILE A 195 9.85 12.39 -13.05
CA ILE A 195 10.19 12.29 -11.63
C ILE A 195 10.88 13.59 -11.22
N PRO A 196 10.49 14.23 -10.10
CA PRO A 196 11.03 15.53 -9.70
C PRO A 196 12.56 15.55 -9.58
N GLU A 197 13.18 14.53 -9.01
CA GLU A 197 14.63 14.42 -8.85
C GLU A 197 15.38 14.24 -10.17
N VAL A 198 14.76 13.58 -11.17
CA VAL A 198 15.35 13.32 -12.48
C VAL A 198 15.23 14.54 -13.41
N GLY A 199 14.10 15.27 -13.34
CA GLY A 199 13.85 16.50 -14.06
C GLY A 199 13.57 16.38 -15.56
N HIS A 200 13.66 15.18 -16.12
CA HIS A 200 13.33 14.88 -17.53
C HIS A 200 12.50 13.59 -17.67
N PRO A 201 11.81 13.38 -18.80
CA PRO A 201 11.05 12.16 -19.04
C PRO A 201 11.94 10.91 -19.04
N ASN A 202 11.47 9.83 -18.40
CA ASN A 202 12.18 8.54 -18.39
C ASN A 202 11.94 7.73 -19.69
N PHE A 203 10.91 8.09 -20.46
CA PHE A 203 10.54 7.43 -21.72
C PHE A 203 9.81 8.42 -22.63
N THR A 204 9.70 8.09 -23.91
CA THR A 204 8.85 8.77 -24.90
C THR A 204 7.60 7.95 -25.16
N LEU A 205 6.48 8.63 -25.38
CA LEU A 205 5.22 8.02 -25.86
C LEU A 205 5.22 7.91 -27.37
#